data_83afbed1f5012619e504c1a0b8fa49aa
#
_entry.id   83afbed1f5012619e504c1a0b8fa49aa
#
_cell.length_a   1.000
_cell.length_b   1.000
_cell.length_c   1.000
_cell.angle_alpha   90.00
_cell.angle_beta   90.00
_cell.angle_gamma   90.00
#
_symmetry.space_group_name_H-M   'P 1'
#
loop_
_entity.id
_entity.type
_entity.pdbx_description
1 polymer ?
#
loop_
_entity_poly.entity_id
_entity_poly.type
_entity_poly.pdbx_seq_one_letter_code
_entity_poly.pdbx_strand_id
1 'polypeptide(L)'
;LEQGGSTQQVADATVRSARVALERAKQNLSFTSIYAPIDGVVVERNVNLGQTVAASLSAPQLFLIANDLSRMQILALVGESDIVRIKQGQAVAFTVQALQGQKFPGTVEQVRLQSTTADNVVNYTVVVTLENPGGKLLPGMTARVDFLVKSAENVLRVPNAALRYKPSDDVLARFGTKEA
;
A
#
# COMPACT_ATOMS: atom_id res chain seq x y z
N LEU A 1 46.49 24.89 -53.32
CA LEU A 1 45.28 24.05 -53.13
C LEU A 1 45.13 23.47 -51.72
N GLU A 2 46.16 23.40 -50.89
CA GLU A 2 46.10 22.85 -49.50
C GLU A 2 45.45 23.80 -48.47
N GLN A 3 45.50 25.10 -48.67
CA GLN A 3 44.91 26.07 -47.70
C GLN A 3 43.39 26.10 -47.73
N GLY A 4 42.72 25.68 -48.80
CA GLY A 4 41.26 25.59 -48.88
C GLY A 4 40.68 24.43 -48.08
N GLY A 5 41.42 23.32 -47.99
CA GLY A 5 40.97 22.13 -47.24
C GLY A 5 41.01 22.32 -45.72
N SER A 6 42.02 23.06 -45.21
CA SER A 6 42.16 23.32 -43.79
C SER A 6 41.10 24.30 -43.26
N THR A 7 40.77 25.32 -44.08
CA THR A 7 39.71 26.30 -43.75
C THR A 7 38.33 25.64 -43.71
N GLN A 8 38.05 24.73 -44.59
CA GLN A 8 36.81 24.00 -44.64
C GLN A 8 36.68 23.03 -43.43
N GLN A 9 37.76 22.35 -43.06
CA GLN A 9 37.79 21.48 -41.89
C GLN A 9 37.55 22.26 -40.58
N VAL A 10 38.13 23.45 -40.46
CA VAL A 10 37.92 24.35 -39.30
C VAL A 10 36.44 24.81 -39.25
N ALA A 11 35.90 25.24 -40.40
CA ALA A 11 34.50 25.64 -40.50
C ALA A 11 33.55 24.48 -40.12
N ASP A 12 33.79 23.26 -40.62
CA ASP A 12 33.01 22.07 -40.27
C ASP A 12 33.13 21.69 -38.79
N ALA A 13 34.30 21.85 -38.20
CA ALA A 13 34.50 21.65 -36.78
C ALA A 13 33.72 22.68 -35.94
N THR A 14 33.71 23.95 -36.39
CA THR A 14 32.94 25.02 -35.74
C THR A 14 31.43 24.77 -35.81
N VAL A 15 30.92 24.34 -36.96
CA VAL A 15 29.52 23.98 -37.14
C VAL A 15 29.13 22.79 -36.25
N ARG A 16 29.98 21.77 -36.15
CA ARG A 16 29.75 20.64 -35.24
C ARG A 16 29.71 21.06 -33.80
N SER A 17 30.65 21.89 -33.33
CA SER A 17 30.68 22.37 -31.96
C SER A 17 29.46 23.23 -31.62
N ALA A 18 29.01 24.08 -32.55
CA ALA A 18 27.80 24.89 -32.37
C ALA A 18 26.52 24.02 -32.31
N ARG A 19 26.44 22.95 -33.12
CA ARG A 19 25.33 21.98 -33.04
C ARG A 19 25.30 21.27 -31.69
N VAL A 20 26.44 20.82 -31.18
CA VAL A 20 26.54 20.17 -29.89
C VAL A 20 26.11 21.15 -28.75
N ALA A 21 26.54 22.40 -28.85
CA ALA A 21 26.12 23.43 -27.89
C ALA A 21 24.62 23.69 -27.93
N LEU A 22 24.03 23.74 -29.14
CA LEU A 22 22.59 23.89 -29.33
C LEU A 22 21.81 22.70 -28.72
N GLU A 23 22.26 21.47 -28.99
CA GLU A 23 21.59 20.29 -28.44
C GLU A 23 21.66 20.25 -26.89
N ARG A 24 22.79 20.62 -26.30
CA ARG A 24 22.91 20.76 -24.86
C ARG A 24 21.96 21.83 -24.29
N ALA A 25 21.85 22.99 -24.97
CA ALA A 25 20.94 24.04 -24.59
C ALA A 25 19.46 23.59 -24.67
N LYS A 26 19.08 22.86 -25.73
CA LYS A 26 17.74 22.25 -25.87
C LYS A 26 17.45 21.24 -24.77
N GLN A 27 18.43 20.39 -24.44
CA GLN A 27 18.29 19.40 -23.38
C GLN A 27 18.13 20.07 -22.02
N ASN A 28 18.91 21.11 -21.73
CA ASN A 28 18.75 21.89 -20.50
C ASN A 28 17.38 22.56 -20.44
N LEU A 29 16.87 23.08 -21.54
CA LEU A 29 15.52 23.63 -21.62
C LEU A 29 14.46 22.55 -21.37
N SER A 30 14.63 21.33 -21.87
CA SER A 30 13.66 20.25 -21.62
C SER A 30 13.57 19.87 -20.15
N PHE A 31 14.65 20.00 -19.38
CA PHE A 31 14.65 19.74 -17.94
C PHE A 31 13.95 20.82 -17.11
N THR A 32 13.62 21.97 -17.69
CA THR A 32 12.84 23.01 -16.99
C THR A 32 11.36 22.65 -16.87
N SER A 33 10.88 21.67 -17.63
CA SER A 33 9.51 21.18 -17.58
C SER A 33 9.51 19.74 -17.08
N ILE A 34 8.83 19.51 -15.98
CA ILE A 34 8.70 18.18 -15.35
C ILE A 34 7.31 17.66 -15.70
N TYR A 35 7.27 16.52 -16.39
CA TYR A 35 6.03 15.86 -16.79
C TYR A 35 5.74 14.64 -15.91
N ALA A 36 4.46 14.35 -15.72
CA ALA A 36 4.03 13.12 -15.06
C ALA A 36 4.42 11.92 -15.94
N PRO A 37 5.08 10.89 -15.40
CA PRO A 37 5.46 9.69 -16.20
C PRO A 37 4.29 8.75 -16.46
N ILE A 38 3.18 8.92 -15.74
CA ILE A 38 1.97 8.09 -15.81
C ILE A 38 0.72 8.97 -15.76
N ASP A 39 -0.35 8.48 -16.34
CA ASP A 39 -1.68 9.06 -16.14
C ASP A 39 -2.21 8.67 -14.76
N GLY A 40 -2.91 9.58 -14.09
CA GLY A 40 -3.44 9.31 -12.76
C GLY A 40 -3.94 10.53 -12.02
N VAL A 41 -4.25 10.33 -10.75
CA VAL A 41 -4.73 11.37 -9.83
C VAL A 41 -3.59 11.78 -8.89
N VAL A 42 -3.38 13.08 -8.73
CA VAL A 42 -2.42 13.61 -7.76
C VAL A 42 -2.97 13.38 -6.34
N VAL A 43 -2.31 12.51 -5.58
CA VAL A 43 -2.66 12.19 -4.19
C VAL A 43 -2.04 13.20 -3.24
N GLU A 44 -0.80 13.60 -3.51
CA GLU A 44 -0.03 14.50 -2.64
C GLU A 44 0.80 15.46 -3.48
N ARG A 45 0.86 16.71 -3.04
CA ARG A 45 1.69 17.76 -3.63
C ARG A 45 2.59 18.37 -2.54
N ASN A 46 3.91 18.13 -2.67
CA ASN A 46 4.92 18.54 -1.69
C ASN A 46 5.71 19.78 -2.12
N VAL A 47 5.25 20.48 -3.16
CA VAL A 47 5.89 21.70 -3.70
C VAL A 47 4.91 22.84 -3.83
N ASN A 48 5.35 24.05 -3.53
CA ASN A 48 4.55 25.28 -3.67
C ASN A 48 5.12 26.19 -4.78
N LEU A 49 4.28 27.06 -5.31
CA LEU A 49 4.71 28.09 -6.25
C LEU A 49 5.77 28.98 -5.61
N GLY A 50 6.85 29.24 -6.33
CA GLY A 50 7.97 30.04 -5.84
C GLY A 50 8.93 29.31 -4.89
N GLN A 51 8.71 28.04 -4.61
CA GLN A 51 9.59 27.24 -3.76
C GLN A 51 10.82 26.79 -4.55
N THR A 52 12.01 27.04 -4.00
CA THR A 52 13.26 26.50 -4.53
C THR A 52 13.38 25.03 -4.19
N VAL A 53 13.64 24.19 -5.20
CA VAL A 53 13.88 22.76 -5.03
C VAL A 53 15.37 22.50 -5.23
N ALA A 54 16.06 22.08 -4.17
CA ALA A 54 17.46 21.68 -4.21
C ALA A 54 17.56 20.15 -4.26
N ALA A 55 18.20 19.62 -5.31
CA ALA A 55 18.40 18.19 -5.52
C ALA A 55 19.88 17.79 -5.35
N SER A 56 20.59 18.42 -4.43
CA SER A 56 22.05 18.27 -4.29
C SER A 56 22.48 16.93 -3.67
N LEU A 57 21.68 16.33 -2.78
CA LEU A 57 22.02 15.08 -2.07
C LEU A 57 20.94 14.01 -2.21
N SER A 58 19.68 14.39 -2.34
CA SER A 58 18.56 13.50 -2.58
C SER A 58 17.51 14.19 -3.43
N ALA A 59 16.90 13.48 -4.38
CA ALA A 59 15.80 14.01 -5.16
C ALA A 59 14.56 14.12 -4.26
N PRO A 60 14.01 15.33 -4.01
CA PRO A 60 12.80 15.47 -3.22
C PRO A 60 11.58 14.97 -3.99
N GLN A 61 10.65 14.37 -3.28
CA GLN A 61 9.36 13.98 -3.85
C GLN A 61 8.49 15.23 -4.03
N LEU A 62 8.20 15.59 -5.28
CA LEU A 62 7.38 16.78 -5.59
C LEU A 62 5.88 16.45 -5.58
N PHE A 63 5.51 15.33 -6.21
CA PHE A 63 4.14 14.86 -6.33
C PHE A 63 4.08 13.36 -6.09
N LEU A 64 2.99 12.90 -5.50
CA LEU A 64 2.60 11.50 -5.45
C LEU A 64 1.39 11.32 -6.36
N ILE A 65 1.51 10.47 -7.38
CA ILE A 65 0.47 10.21 -8.37
C ILE A 65 0.04 8.76 -8.25
N ALA A 66 -1.26 8.52 -8.09
CA ALA A 66 -1.85 7.19 -8.15
C ALA A 66 -2.48 6.97 -9.52
N ASN A 67 -2.14 5.86 -10.17
CA ASN A 67 -2.69 5.49 -11.46
C ASN A 67 -4.19 5.18 -11.36
N ASP A 68 -4.56 4.38 -10.36
CA ASP A 68 -5.94 3.93 -10.16
C ASP A 68 -6.24 3.84 -8.65
N LEU A 69 -7.35 4.45 -8.23
CA LEU A 69 -7.85 4.38 -6.87
C LEU A 69 -8.94 3.30 -6.68
N SER A 70 -9.30 2.57 -7.74
CA SER A 70 -10.29 1.49 -7.67
C SER A 70 -9.76 0.25 -6.95
N ARG A 71 -8.45 0.02 -7.02
CA ARG A 71 -7.74 -1.04 -6.29
C ARG A 71 -6.74 -0.44 -5.34
N MET A 72 -6.86 -0.83 -4.09
CA MET A 72 -6.02 -0.33 -3.02
C MET A 72 -5.43 -1.47 -2.19
N GLN A 73 -4.41 -1.16 -1.43
CA GLN A 73 -3.78 -2.11 -0.52
C GLN A 73 -3.77 -1.54 0.90
N ILE A 74 -4.02 -2.41 1.87
CA ILE A 74 -3.81 -2.11 3.28
C ILE A 74 -2.53 -2.80 3.72
N LEU A 75 -1.64 -2.05 4.35
CA LEU A 75 -0.46 -2.57 5.01
C LEU A 75 -0.80 -2.80 6.48
N ALA A 76 -1.21 -4.02 6.82
CA ALA A 76 -1.56 -4.38 8.18
C ALA A 76 -0.31 -4.84 8.95
N LEU A 77 -0.06 -4.22 10.11
CA LEU A 77 1.00 -4.64 11.01
C LEU A 77 0.46 -5.70 11.95
N VAL A 78 1.06 -6.89 11.92
CA VAL A 78 0.66 -8.06 12.69
C VAL A 78 1.81 -8.53 13.57
N GLY A 79 1.54 -8.73 14.84
CA GLY A 79 2.54 -9.24 15.79
C GLY A 79 3.00 -10.67 15.46
N GLU A 80 4.20 -11.02 15.92
CA GLU A 80 4.83 -12.32 15.71
C GLU A 80 3.96 -13.49 16.18
N SER A 81 3.21 -13.33 17.27
CA SER A 81 2.33 -14.38 17.83
C SER A 81 1.17 -14.76 16.91
N ASP A 82 0.72 -13.84 16.07
CA ASP A 82 -0.48 -14.02 15.26
C ASP A 82 -0.18 -14.31 13.78
N ILE A 83 1.03 -13.93 13.31
CA ILE A 83 1.41 -14.07 11.90
C ILE A 83 1.37 -15.51 11.40
N VAL A 84 1.65 -16.49 12.25
CA VAL A 84 1.64 -17.93 11.93
C VAL A 84 0.26 -18.40 11.48
N ARG A 85 -0.80 -17.73 11.91
CA ARG A 85 -2.19 -18.08 11.59
C ARG A 85 -2.69 -17.44 10.31
N ILE A 86 -1.93 -16.52 9.73
CA ILE A 86 -2.31 -15.75 8.54
C ILE A 86 -1.67 -16.39 7.31
N LYS A 87 -2.48 -16.63 6.29
CA LYS A 87 -2.05 -17.25 5.04
C LYS A 87 -2.46 -16.38 3.85
N GLN A 88 -1.68 -16.48 2.78
CA GLN A 88 -2.04 -15.88 1.50
C GLN A 88 -3.38 -16.43 1.00
N GLY A 89 -4.21 -15.57 0.40
CA GLY A 89 -5.55 -15.92 -0.06
C GLY A 89 -6.63 -15.93 1.03
N GLN A 90 -6.27 -15.65 2.29
CA GLN A 90 -7.23 -15.62 3.40
C GLN A 90 -8.16 -14.42 3.28
N ALA A 91 -9.46 -14.65 3.47
CA ALA A 91 -10.45 -13.58 3.51
C ALA A 91 -10.31 -12.76 4.79
N VAL A 92 -10.42 -11.46 4.65
CA VAL A 92 -10.38 -10.50 5.76
C VAL A 92 -11.57 -9.55 5.68
N ALA A 93 -12.00 -9.05 6.81
CA ALA A 93 -12.92 -7.92 6.89
C ALA A 93 -12.19 -6.73 7.50
N PHE A 94 -12.40 -5.55 6.96
CA PHE A 94 -11.81 -4.35 7.55
C PHE A 94 -12.83 -3.24 7.73
N THR A 95 -12.55 -2.36 8.66
CA THR A 95 -13.33 -1.15 8.94
C THR A 95 -12.40 0.05 8.94
N VAL A 96 -12.87 1.19 8.45
CA VAL A 96 -12.15 2.46 8.51
C VAL A 96 -12.87 3.43 9.44
N GLN A 97 -12.10 4.23 10.18
CA GLN A 97 -12.70 5.16 11.16
C GLN A 97 -13.60 6.21 10.49
N ALA A 98 -13.29 6.58 9.25
CA ALA A 98 -14.10 7.55 8.51
C ALA A 98 -15.48 7.04 8.10
N LEU A 99 -15.66 5.70 8.00
CA LEU A 99 -16.91 5.04 7.60
C LEU A 99 -17.36 4.07 8.67
N GLN A 100 -17.70 4.60 9.85
CA GLN A 100 -18.09 3.79 11.01
C GLN A 100 -19.29 2.90 10.68
N GLY A 101 -19.21 1.64 11.11
CA GLY A 101 -20.27 0.65 10.93
C GLY A 101 -20.28 -0.06 9.58
N GLN A 102 -19.45 0.32 8.61
CA GLN A 102 -19.32 -0.39 7.35
C GLN A 102 -18.12 -1.34 7.41
N LYS A 103 -18.38 -2.62 7.11
CA LYS A 103 -17.35 -3.64 6.93
C LYS A 103 -17.11 -3.85 5.44
N PHE A 104 -15.87 -3.81 5.06
CA PHE A 104 -15.44 -4.03 3.69
C PHE A 104 -14.69 -5.35 3.59
N PRO A 105 -14.91 -6.13 2.53
CA PRO A 105 -14.16 -7.34 2.29
C PRO A 105 -12.77 -7.02 1.72
N GLY A 106 -11.81 -7.86 2.04
CA GLY A 106 -10.47 -7.83 1.47
C GLY A 106 -9.88 -9.24 1.43
N THR A 107 -8.74 -9.38 0.78
CA THR A 107 -8.03 -10.66 0.68
C THR A 107 -6.55 -10.44 0.97
N VAL A 108 -5.95 -11.35 1.73
CA VAL A 108 -4.50 -11.34 1.97
C VAL A 108 -3.79 -11.67 0.65
N GLU A 109 -3.07 -10.70 0.11
CA GLU A 109 -2.27 -10.88 -1.10
C GLU A 109 -0.92 -11.50 -0.77
N GLN A 110 -0.25 -10.96 0.25
CA GLN A 110 1.09 -11.39 0.61
C GLN A 110 1.39 -11.12 2.08
N VAL A 111 2.14 -12.02 2.70
CA VAL A 111 2.78 -11.80 3.99
C VAL A 111 4.26 -11.48 3.73
N ARG A 112 4.72 -10.29 4.12
CA ARG A 112 6.14 -9.92 3.99
C ARG A 112 6.95 -10.62 5.07
N LEU A 113 8.01 -11.32 4.66
CA LEU A 113 8.87 -12.08 5.58
C LEU A 113 9.82 -11.18 6.40
N GLN A 114 10.05 -9.95 5.94
CA GLN A 114 10.86 -8.98 6.68
C GLN A 114 10.03 -8.40 7.82
N SER A 115 10.50 -8.60 9.04
CA SER A 115 9.92 -7.97 10.22
C SER A 115 10.45 -6.55 10.41
N THR A 116 9.63 -5.71 11.03
CA THR A 116 10.02 -4.39 11.53
C THR A 116 9.87 -4.38 13.04
N THR A 117 10.91 -3.91 13.73
CA THR A 117 10.85 -3.75 15.19
C THR A 117 10.58 -2.29 15.51
N ALA A 118 9.47 -2.02 16.17
CA ALA A 118 9.12 -0.72 16.71
C ALA A 118 8.75 -0.90 18.18
N ASP A 119 9.28 -0.03 19.04
CA ASP A 119 9.02 -0.06 20.50
C ASP A 119 9.22 -1.45 21.14
N ASN A 120 10.27 -2.17 20.76
CA ASN A 120 10.58 -3.55 21.17
C ASN A 120 9.50 -4.60 20.78
N VAL A 121 8.60 -4.27 19.87
CA VAL A 121 7.60 -5.20 19.33
C VAL A 121 7.97 -5.58 17.90
N VAL A 122 8.07 -6.88 17.66
CA VAL A 122 8.31 -7.42 16.32
C VAL A 122 6.99 -7.53 15.57
N ASN A 123 6.89 -6.81 14.46
CA ASN A 123 5.71 -6.80 13.61
C ASN A 123 6.07 -7.26 12.20
N TYR A 124 5.16 -7.99 11.57
CA TYR A 124 5.21 -8.38 10.17
C TYR A 124 4.17 -7.61 9.38
N THR A 125 4.52 -7.22 8.17
CA THR A 125 3.58 -6.50 7.30
C THR A 125 2.82 -7.49 6.44
N VAL A 126 1.50 -7.49 6.58
CA VAL A 126 0.57 -8.25 5.74
C VAL A 126 -0.06 -7.29 4.74
N VAL A 127 0.08 -7.60 3.46
CA VAL A 127 -0.53 -6.83 2.37
C VAL A 127 -1.90 -7.42 2.09
N VAL A 128 -2.92 -6.59 2.26
CA VAL A 128 -4.32 -6.94 1.98
C VAL A 128 -4.80 -6.13 0.80
N THR A 129 -5.23 -6.80 -0.26
CA THR A 129 -5.82 -6.16 -1.44
C THR A 129 -7.32 -5.99 -1.23
N LEU A 130 -7.82 -4.84 -1.64
CA LEU A 130 -9.22 -4.48 -1.58
C LEU A 130 -9.66 -3.77 -2.86
N GLU A 131 -10.93 -3.87 -3.15
CA GLU A 131 -11.60 -3.08 -4.17
C GLU A 131 -12.27 -1.86 -3.54
N ASN A 132 -12.18 -0.73 -4.21
CA ASN A 132 -12.75 0.55 -3.78
C ASN A 132 -13.81 1.04 -4.79
N PRO A 133 -14.93 0.31 -4.95
CA PRO A 133 -15.99 0.74 -5.85
C PRO A 133 -16.58 2.05 -5.34
N GLY A 134 -16.50 3.09 -6.16
CA GLY A 134 -17.03 4.41 -5.83
C GLY A 134 -16.08 5.35 -5.11
N GLY A 135 -14.78 5.03 -4.96
CA GLY A 135 -13.75 5.98 -4.50
C GLY A 135 -13.92 6.50 -3.07
N LYS A 136 -14.66 5.77 -2.21
CA LYS A 136 -14.93 6.19 -0.83
C LYS A 136 -13.74 6.06 0.10
N LEU A 137 -12.83 5.14 -0.23
CA LEU A 137 -11.60 4.92 0.51
C LEU A 137 -10.50 5.79 -0.09
N LEU A 138 -9.80 6.53 0.75
CA LEU A 138 -8.71 7.40 0.34
C LEU A 138 -7.37 6.87 0.86
N PRO A 139 -6.28 7.08 0.11
CA PRO A 139 -4.94 6.79 0.60
C PRO A 139 -4.65 7.52 1.93
N GLY A 140 -3.91 6.88 2.83
CA GLY A 140 -3.59 7.43 4.15
C GLY A 140 -4.66 7.21 5.23
N MET A 141 -5.81 6.60 4.92
CA MET A 141 -6.79 6.24 5.94
C MET A 141 -6.29 5.10 6.82
N THR A 142 -6.57 5.20 8.13
CA THR A 142 -6.30 4.11 9.08
C THR A 142 -7.44 3.11 9.05
N ALA A 143 -7.08 1.84 8.86
CA ALA A 143 -8.02 0.72 8.84
C ALA A 143 -7.74 -0.27 9.98
N ARG A 144 -8.80 -0.84 10.54
CA ARG A 144 -8.73 -2.00 11.42
C ARG A 144 -9.07 -3.24 10.60
N VAL A 145 -8.19 -4.22 10.59
CA VAL A 145 -8.33 -5.46 9.81
C VAL A 145 -8.61 -6.63 10.75
N ASP A 146 -9.68 -7.37 10.48
CA ASP A 146 -10.07 -8.58 11.18
C ASP A 146 -9.78 -9.78 10.27
N PHE A 147 -8.82 -10.63 10.66
CA PHE A 147 -8.45 -11.83 9.91
C PHE A 147 -9.35 -13.01 10.31
N LEU A 148 -10.01 -13.63 9.34
CA LEU A 148 -10.85 -14.79 9.58
C LEU A 148 -9.99 -16.06 9.68
N VAL A 149 -9.59 -16.44 10.89
CA VAL A 149 -8.69 -17.60 11.11
C VAL A 149 -9.43 -18.93 11.02
N LYS A 150 -10.66 -18.99 11.52
CA LYS A 150 -11.52 -20.20 11.46
C LYS A 150 -12.97 -19.81 11.29
N SER A 151 -13.67 -20.52 10.44
CA SER A 151 -15.11 -20.46 10.28
C SER A 151 -15.69 -21.84 10.49
N ALA A 152 -16.78 -21.94 11.22
CA ALA A 152 -17.53 -23.18 11.39
C ALA A 152 -18.96 -22.96 10.87
N GLU A 153 -19.32 -23.69 9.83
CA GLU A 153 -20.66 -23.67 9.24
C GLU A 153 -21.44 -24.90 9.68
N ASN A 154 -22.76 -24.77 9.75
CA ASN A 154 -23.68 -25.87 10.15
C ASN A 154 -23.40 -26.47 11.53
N VAL A 155 -22.98 -25.64 12.49
CA VAL A 155 -22.75 -26.07 13.87
C VAL A 155 -23.89 -25.63 14.78
N LEU A 156 -24.24 -26.51 15.75
CA LEU A 156 -25.17 -26.16 16.80
C LEU A 156 -24.58 -25.03 17.67
N ARG A 157 -25.30 -23.94 17.77
CA ARG A 157 -24.90 -22.80 18.62
C ARG A 157 -25.55 -22.92 19.98
N VAL A 158 -24.74 -22.95 21.01
CA VAL A 158 -25.19 -22.92 22.39
C VAL A 158 -24.94 -21.54 22.97
N PRO A 159 -25.92 -20.84 23.54
CA PRO A 159 -25.69 -19.57 24.20
C PRO A 159 -24.68 -19.70 25.33
N ASN A 160 -23.81 -18.70 25.52
CA ASN A 160 -22.82 -18.70 26.59
C ASN A 160 -23.44 -18.85 28.02
N ALA A 161 -24.69 -18.46 28.19
CA ALA A 161 -25.45 -18.67 29.43
C ALA A 161 -25.65 -20.15 29.73
N ALA A 162 -25.82 -20.99 28.69
CA ALA A 162 -26.01 -22.44 28.87
C ALA A 162 -24.73 -23.14 29.38
N LEU A 163 -23.53 -22.58 29.04
CA LEU A 163 -22.25 -23.10 29.56
C LEU A 163 -22.05 -22.85 31.06
N ARG A 164 -22.78 -21.88 31.63
CA ARG A 164 -22.73 -21.55 33.03
C ARG A 164 -23.90 -22.13 33.83
N TYR A 165 -24.81 -22.81 33.12
CA TYR A 165 -25.95 -23.43 33.76
C TYR A 165 -25.49 -24.63 34.61
N LYS A 166 -25.73 -24.58 35.91
CA LYS A 166 -25.59 -25.72 36.83
C LYS A 166 -26.97 -26.32 37.04
N PRO A 167 -27.24 -27.52 36.50
CA PRO A 167 -28.53 -28.15 36.73
C PRO A 167 -28.73 -28.46 38.19
N SER A 168 -29.95 -28.31 38.69
CA SER A 168 -30.35 -28.79 40.01
C SER A 168 -30.39 -30.32 40.07
N ASP A 169 -30.25 -30.90 41.25
CA ASP A 169 -30.23 -32.34 41.43
C ASP A 169 -31.48 -33.04 40.86
N ASP A 170 -32.62 -32.38 40.86
CA ASP A 170 -33.86 -32.82 40.26
C ASP A 170 -33.81 -32.95 38.74
N VAL A 171 -33.08 -32.09 38.06
CA VAL A 171 -32.85 -32.10 36.63
C VAL A 171 -31.87 -33.22 36.26
N LEU A 172 -30.81 -33.40 37.05
CA LEU A 172 -29.85 -34.47 36.88
C LEU A 172 -30.49 -35.85 37.04
N ALA A 173 -31.41 -36.01 37.99
CA ALA A 173 -32.15 -37.25 38.19
C ALA A 173 -33.08 -37.59 37.02
N ARG A 174 -33.63 -36.61 36.28
CA ARG A 174 -34.50 -36.81 35.14
C ARG A 174 -33.75 -37.18 33.87
N PHE A 175 -32.55 -36.68 33.66
CA PHE A 175 -31.80 -36.87 32.41
C PHE A 175 -30.72 -37.96 32.50
N GLY A 176 -30.50 -38.54 33.67
CA GLY A 176 -29.57 -39.65 33.91
C GLY A 176 -28.15 -39.31 33.47
N THR A 177 -27.21 -39.24 34.37
CA THR A 177 -25.77 -39.20 34.06
C THR A 177 -25.39 -40.48 33.30
N LYS A 178 -25.32 -40.42 31.95
CA LYS A 178 -24.52 -41.36 31.19
C LYS A 178 -23.07 -40.89 31.39
N GLU A 179 -22.38 -41.49 32.34
CA GLU A 179 -20.92 -41.43 32.41
C GLU A 179 -20.34 -41.88 31.05
N ALA A 180 -19.46 -41.07 30.48
CA ALA A 180 -18.59 -41.42 29.35
C ALA A 180 -17.19 -41.72 29.90
#